data_fadf55956d73e51e15162b698e15663d
#
_entry.id   fadf55956d73e51e15162b698e15663d
#
_cell.length_a   1.000
_cell.length_b   1.000
_cell.length_c   1.000
_cell.angle_alpha   90.00
_cell.angle_beta   90.00
_cell.angle_gamma   90.00
#
_symmetry.space_group_name_H-M   'P 1'
#
loop_
_entity.id
_entity.type
_entity.pdbx_description
1 polymer ?
#
loop_
_entity_poly.entity_id
_entity_poly.type
_entity_poly.pdbx_seq_one_letter_code
_entity_poly.pdbx_strand_id
1 'polypeptide(L)'
;QLLEAARHTGVPTPSLIAWSADNIELGLPYLLVEHIEGETIPQRILRKPHFAPAREKLARQYGEALGCIQQIRVESVAGLKPQDPLKRYQQILDDIGEPSPVLAFGFRWLERNRPDSQEQVVVHGDFRNGNGIVDPERGLRAIIDWELSHWGDPLEDLGWFCIRAWRFGKR
;
A
#
# COMPACT_ATOMS: atom_id res chain seq x y z
N GLN A 1 -11.31 2.21 11.53
CA GLN A 1 -11.35 0.73 11.61
C GLN A 1 -10.08 0.12 11.01
N LEU A 2 -9.73 0.37 9.71
CA LEU A 2 -8.57 -0.26 9.08
C LEU A 2 -7.25 0.09 9.78
N LEU A 3 -6.99 1.38 10.07
CA LEU A 3 -5.79 1.81 10.81
C LEU A 3 -5.71 1.19 12.21
N GLU A 4 -6.84 1.03 12.89
CA GLU A 4 -6.90 0.39 14.20
C GLU A 4 -6.61 -1.11 14.09
N ALA A 5 -7.20 -1.80 13.10
CA ALA A 5 -6.93 -3.21 12.84
C ALA A 5 -5.44 -3.44 12.48
N ALA A 6 -4.85 -2.58 11.65
CA ALA A 6 -3.44 -2.62 11.29
C ALA A 6 -2.53 -2.46 12.53
N ARG A 7 -2.85 -1.55 13.43
CA ARG A 7 -2.10 -1.40 14.69
C ARG A 7 -2.18 -2.62 15.59
N HIS A 8 -3.34 -3.27 15.68
CA HIS A 8 -3.52 -4.48 16.47
C HIS A 8 -2.67 -5.66 15.98
N THR A 9 -2.39 -5.73 14.67
CA THR A 9 -1.50 -6.74 14.10
C THR A 9 -0.03 -6.33 14.12
N GLY A 10 0.29 -5.13 14.61
CA GLY A 10 1.67 -4.65 14.73
C GLY A 10 2.19 -3.88 13.52
N VAL A 11 1.34 -3.52 12.56
CA VAL A 11 1.73 -2.63 11.46
C VAL A 11 2.06 -1.26 12.04
N PRO A 12 3.23 -0.68 11.77
CA PRO A 12 3.52 0.69 12.15
C PRO A 12 2.63 1.63 11.33
N THR A 13 1.67 2.27 11.99
CA THR A 13 0.76 3.27 11.40
C THR A 13 0.58 4.44 12.35
N PRO A 14 0.25 5.64 11.85
CA PRO A 14 -0.13 6.75 12.71
C PRO A 14 -1.32 6.40 13.58
N SER A 15 -1.33 6.90 14.82
CA SER A 15 -2.48 6.75 15.70
C SER A 15 -3.65 7.57 15.18
N LEU A 16 -4.85 7.01 15.21
CA LEU A 16 -6.08 7.75 14.92
C LEU A 16 -6.40 8.65 16.11
N ILE A 17 -6.57 9.96 15.86
CA ILE A 17 -6.95 10.94 16.86
C ILE A 17 -8.44 11.21 16.78
N ALA A 18 -8.95 11.50 15.58
CA ALA A 18 -10.37 11.77 15.34
C ALA A 18 -10.73 11.50 13.86
N TRP A 19 -12.00 11.29 13.61
CA TRP A 19 -12.52 11.20 12.24
C TRP A 19 -14.01 11.58 12.24
N SER A 20 -14.50 12.04 11.09
CA SER A 20 -15.92 12.23 10.85
C SER A 20 -16.26 11.95 9.40
N ALA A 21 -17.34 11.20 9.19
CA ALA A 21 -17.91 10.97 7.87
C ALA A 21 -18.99 12.01 7.52
N ASP A 22 -19.55 12.70 8.53
CA ASP A 22 -20.80 13.46 8.41
C ASP A 22 -20.60 14.93 8.05
N ASN A 23 -19.39 15.38 7.83
CA ASN A 23 -19.11 16.69 7.26
C ASN A 23 -19.64 17.90 8.03
N ILE A 24 -20.05 17.75 9.31
CA ILE A 24 -20.77 18.78 10.05
C ILE A 24 -19.84 19.89 10.57
N GLU A 25 -18.65 19.52 11.03
CA GLU A 25 -17.73 20.45 11.69
C GLU A 25 -16.80 21.21 10.73
N LEU A 26 -16.27 20.54 9.71
CA LEU A 26 -15.28 21.09 8.77
C LEU A 26 -15.81 21.28 7.34
N GLY A 27 -17.06 20.98 7.07
CA GLY A 27 -17.64 21.08 5.75
C GLY A 27 -17.22 19.93 4.77
N LEU A 28 -16.46 18.93 5.25
CA LEU A 28 -16.03 17.76 4.48
C LEU A 28 -15.63 16.62 5.43
N PRO A 29 -15.71 15.35 4.99
CA PRO A 29 -15.19 14.20 5.74
C PRO A 29 -13.71 14.39 6.06
N TYR A 30 -13.30 14.00 7.26
CA TYR A 30 -11.89 14.12 7.67
C TYR A 30 -11.40 12.93 8.48
N LEU A 31 -10.10 12.74 8.42
CA LEU A 31 -9.35 11.81 9.24
C LEU A 31 -8.16 12.55 9.86
N LEU A 32 -8.13 12.67 11.18
CA LEU A 32 -7.05 13.29 11.94
C LEU A 32 -6.20 12.19 12.57
N VAL A 33 -4.94 12.16 12.22
CA VAL A 33 -3.98 11.17 12.73
C VAL A 33 -2.77 11.85 13.37
N GLU A 34 -2.03 11.08 14.15
CA GLU A 34 -0.76 11.48 14.73
C GLU A 34 0.22 11.95 13.64
N HIS A 35 0.91 13.05 13.89
CA HIS A 35 2.04 13.46 13.06
C HIS A 35 3.28 12.63 13.40
N ILE A 36 3.82 11.94 12.42
CA ILE A 36 5.06 11.17 12.56
C ILE A 36 6.18 11.87 11.78
N GLU A 37 7.26 12.20 12.48
CA GLU A 37 8.44 12.78 11.85
C GLU A 37 9.19 11.74 11.02
N GLY A 38 9.64 12.17 9.82
CA GLY A 38 10.41 11.34 8.90
C GLY A 38 10.33 11.83 7.45
N GLU A 39 10.93 11.08 6.57
CA GLU A 39 11.00 11.36 5.14
C GLU A 39 10.13 10.35 4.38
N THR A 40 9.38 10.85 3.39
CA THR A 40 8.56 10.02 2.50
C THR A 40 9.05 10.02 1.05
N ILE A 41 9.98 10.93 0.69
CA ILE A 41 10.46 11.05 -0.69
C ILE A 41 11.51 9.96 -0.97
N PRO A 42 11.20 8.96 -1.82
CA PRO A 42 12.07 7.80 -2.04
C PRO A 42 13.47 8.16 -2.51
N GLN A 43 13.60 9.14 -3.40
CA GLN A 43 14.89 9.57 -3.91
C GLN A 43 15.80 10.11 -2.80
N ARG A 44 15.24 10.78 -1.79
CA ARG A 44 15.99 11.28 -0.64
C ARG A 44 16.44 10.13 0.24
N ILE A 45 15.53 9.22 0.58
CA ILE A 45 15.81 8.01 1.39
C ILE A 45 16.89 7.16 0.72
N LEU A 46 16.79 6.94 -0.60
CA LEU A 46 17.69 6.07 -1.33
C LEU A 46 19.09 6.68 -1.60
N ARG A 47 19.20 8.01 -1.67
CA ARG A 47 20.42 8.67 -2.15
C ARG A 47 21.18 9.46 -1.08
N LYS A 48 20.48 10.06 -0.10
CA LYS A 48 21.15 10.89 0.90
C LYS A 48 21.98 10.04 1.87
N PRO A 49 23.23 10.43 2.17
CA PRO A 49 24.14 9.62 3.02
C PRO A 49 23.59 9.32 4.41
N HIS A 50 22.91 10.29 5.05
CA HIS A 50 22.41 10.12 6.41
C HIS A 50 21.30 9.08 6.55
N PHE A 51 20.71 8.61 5.44
CA PHE A 51 19.78 7.47 5.44
C PHE A 51 20.48 6.10 5.28
N ALA A 52 21.81 6.03 5.25
CA ALA A 52 22.50 4.74 5.12
C ALA A 52 22.12 3.73 6.20
N PRO A 53 22.05 4.08 7.50
CA PRO A 53 21.63 3.13 8.55
C PRO A 53 20.19 2.65 8.40
N ALA A 54 19.29 3.53 7.92
CA ALA A 54 17.91 3.14 7.65
C ALA A 54 17.83 2.12 6.52
N ARG A 55 18.53 2.37 5.39
CA ARG A 55 18.49 1.49 4.22
C ARG A 55 18.85 0.03 4.50
N GLU A 56 19.77 -0.22 5.43
CA GLU A 56 20.15 -1.57 5.84
C GLU A 56 18.99 -2.35 6.49
N LYS A 57 18.02 -1.63 7.06
CA LYS A 57 16.88 -2.19 7.80
C LYS A 57 15.60 -2.25 6.98
N LEU A 58 15.45 -1.35 5.98
CA LEU A 58 14.16 -1.12 5.32
C LEU A 58 13.58 -2.35 4.66
N ALA A 59 14.37 -3.17 3.96
CA ALA A 59 13.86 -4.36 3.30
C ALA A 59 13.18 -5.32 4.29
N ARG A 60 13.81 -5.55 5.45
CA ARG A 60 13.26 -6.38 6.52
C ARG A 60 12.02 -5.72 7.15
N GLN A 61 12.10 -4.43 7.47
CA GLN A 61 10.99 -3.73 8.12
C GLN A 61 9.74 -3.64 7.24
N TYR A 62 9.90 -3.40 5.93
CA TYR A 62 8.77 -3.44 4.99
C TYR A 62 8.21 -4.86 4.86
N GLY A 63 9.04 -5.90 4.83
CA GLY A 63 8.59 -7.29 4.82
C GLY A 63 7.81 -7.66 6.08
N GLU A 64 8.30 -7.25 7.26
CA GLU A 64 7.60 -7.44 8.53
C GLU A 64 6.24 -6.70 8.54
N ALA A 65 6.21 -5.45 8.09
CA ALA A 65 4.98 -4.67 7.99
C ALA A 65 3.96 -5.32 7.04
N LEU A 66 4.41 -5.81 5.87
CA LEU A 66 3.55 -6.51 4.92
C LEU A 66 2.99 -7.81 5.53
N GLY A 67 3.81 -8.59 6.22
CA GLY A 67 3.34 -9.78 6.93
C GLY A 67 2.30 -9.47 7.99
N CYS A 68 2.44 -8.36 8.71
CA CYS A 68 1.44 -7.88 9.67
C CYS A 68 0.15 -7.40 8.99
N ILE A 69 0.24 -6.75 7.83
CA ILE A 69 -0.94 -6.34 7.04
C ILE A 69 -1.77 -7.57 6.67
N GLN A 70 -1.13 -8.62 6.19
CA GLN A 70 -1.79 -9.86 5.78
C GLN A 70 -2.42 -10.65 6.95
N GLN A 71 -2.05 -10.33 8.19
CA GLN A 71 -2.67 -10.91 9.40
C GLN A 71 -3.92 -10.14 9.85
N ILE A 72 -4.23 -9.00 9.24
CA ILE A 72 -5.46 -8.28 9.56
C ILE A 72 -6.65 -9.16 9.16
N ARG A 73 -7.50 -9.46 10.13
CA ARG A 73 -8.70 -10.25 9.86
C ARG A 73 -9.68 -9.44 9.04
N VAL A 74 -10.04 -9.99 7.93
CA VAL A 74 -10.90 -9.38 6.93
C VAL A 74 -12.25 -8.94 7.53
N GLU A 75 -12.80 -9.76 8.42
CA GLU A 75 -14.07 -9.50 9.11
C GLU A 75 -13.98 -8.34 10.12
N SER A 76 -12.76 -7.97 10.52
CA SER A 76 -12.55 -6.86 11.46
C SER A 76 -12.65 -5.47 10.84
N VAL A 77 -12.71 -5.39 9.50
CA VAL A 77 -12.75 -4.11 8.76
C VAL A 77 -14.03 -4.03 7.92
N ALA A 78 -15.06 -3.43 8.52
CA ALA A 78 -16.32 -3.24 7.81
C ALA A 78 -16.15 -2.33 6.58
N GLY A 79 -16.77 -2.71 5.47
CA GLY A 79 -16.76 -1.93 4.22
C GLY A 79 -15.58 -2.20 3.29
N LEU A 80 -14.58 -2.96 3.70
CA LEU A 80 -13.55 -3.44 2.81
C LEU A 80 -14.15 -4.45 1.82
N LYS A 81 -13.88 -4.29 0.54
CA LYS A 81 -14.48 -5.12 -0.52
C LYS A 81 -13.43 -5.98 -1.21
N PRO A 82 -13.78 -7.19 -1.66
CA PRO A 82 -12.90 -7.95 -2.52
C PRO A 82 -12.69 -7.21 -3.84
N GLN A 83 -11.45 -7.19 -4.31
CA GLN A 83 -11.09 -6.55 -5.57
C GLN A 83 -10.16 -7.47 -6.37
N ASP A 84 -10.43 -7.55 -7.66
CA ASP A 84 -9.55 -8.17 -8.63
C ASP A 84 -8.83 -7.06 -9.41
N PRO A 85 -7.53 -6.86 -9.19
CA PRO A 85 -6.79 -5.75 -9.82
C PRO A 85 -6.82 -5.85 -11.35
N LEU A 86 -6.82 -7.06 -11.91
CA LEU A 86 -6.86 -7.23 -13.37
C LEU A 86 -8.16 -6.70 -13.94
N LYS A 87 -9.29 -7.07 -13.36
CA LYS A 87 -10.62 -6.58 -13.78
C LYS A 87 -10.77 -5.08 -13.56
N ARG A 88 -10.25 -4.57 -12.44
CA ARG A 88 -10.28 -3.13 -12.15
C ARG A 88 -9.55 -2.33 -13.22
N TYR A 89 -8.31 -2.72 -13.56
CA TYR A 89 -7.54 -1.99 -14.55
C TYR A 89 -8.07 -2.15 -15.97
N GLN A 90 -8.68 -3.29 -16.32
CA GLN A 90 -9.42 -3.44 -17.57
C GLN A 90 -10.58 -2.45 -17.66
N GLN A 91 -11.38 -2.35 -16.58
CA GLN A 91 -12.50 -1.40 -16.55
C GLN A 91 -12.02 0.05 -16.70
N ILE A 92 -10.95 0.44 -16.00
CA ILE A 92 -10.36 1.79 -16.14
C ILE A 92 -9.94 2.06 -17.58
N LEU A 93 -9.34 1.08 -18.25
CA LEU A 93 -8.92 1.21 -19.64
C LEU A 93 -10.14 1.36 -20.58
N ASP A 94 -11.18 0.59 -20.34
CA ASP A 94 -12.43 0.66 -21.11
C ASP A 94 -13.13 2.01 -20.91
N ASP A 95 -13.13 2.54 -19.69
CA ASP A 95 -13.71 3.85 -19.35
C ASP A 95 -12.95 5.02 -19.98
N ILE A 96 -11.63 4.90 -20.14
CA ILE A 96 -10.80 5.88 -20.86
C ILE A 96 -11.13 5.86 -22.37
N GLY A 97 -11.54 4.72 -22.91
CA GLY A 97 -11.95 4.57 -24.31
C GLY A 97 -10.81 4.66 -25.34
N GLU A 98 -9.54 4.60 -24.87
CA GLU A 98 -8.39 4.61 -25.77
C GLU A 98 -7.88 3.18 -25.99
N PRO A 99 -8.01 2.61 -27.21
CA PRO A 99 -7.56 1.27 -27.50
C PRO A 99 -6.04 1.16 -27.44
N SER A 100 -5.52 0.24 -26.65
CA SER A 100 -4.10 -0.06 -26.55
C SER A 100 -3.84 -1.56 -26.84
N PRO A 101 -3.36 -1.92 -28.03
CA PRO A 101 -3.06 -3.32 -28.35
C PRO A 101 -2.03 -3.95 -27.39
N VAL A 102 -1.08 -3.17 -26.89
CA VAL A 102 -0.05 -3.65 -25.94
C VAL A 102 -0.68 -4.00 -24.61
N LEU A 103 -1.56 -3.14 -24.07
CA LEU A 103 -2.26 -3.41 -22.83
C LEU A 103 -3.24 -4.59 -22.98
N ALA A 104 -3.98 -4.65 -24.10
CA ALA A 104 -4.87 -5.76 -24.38
C ALA A 104 -4.14 -7.11 -24.46
N PHE A 105 -2.95 -7.13 -25.06
CA PHE A 105 -2.10 -8.32 -25.07
C PHE A 105 -1.63 -8.68 -23.64
N GLY A 106 -1.19 -7.68 -22.86
CA GLY A 106 -0.77 -7.87 -21.48
C GLY A 106 -1.88 -8.45 -20.61
N PHE A 107 -3.09 -7.92 -20.68
CA PHE A 107 -4.25 -8.43 -19.94
C PHE A 107 -4.57 -9.87 -20.29
N ARG A 108 -4.62 -10.22 -21.59
CA ARG A 108 -4.84 -11.60 -22.03
C ARG A 108 -3.77 -12.56 -21.55
N TRP A 109 -2.52 -12.12 -21.53
CA TRP A 109 -1.43 -12.93 -21.01
C TRP A 109 -1.57 -13.18 -19.52
N LEU A 110 -1.87 -12.12 -18.75
CA LEU A 110 -2.09 -12.21 -17.29
C LEU A 110 -3.28 -13.11 -16.94
N GLU A 111 -4.39 -13.01 -17.67
CA GLU A 111 -5.55 -13.89 -17.49
C GLU A 111 -5.20 -15.37 -17.67
N ARG A 112 -4.39 -15.69 -18.69
CA ARG A 112 -4.01 -17.08 -19.00
C ARG A 112 -2.95 -17.64 -18.07
N ASN A 113 -2.15 -16.78 -17.46
CA ASN A 113 -1.00 -17.17 -16.62
C ASN A 113 -1.22 -16.78 -15.14
N ARG A 114 -2.43 -16.44 -14.77
CA ARG A 114 -2.77 -16.08 -13.40
C ARG A 114 -2.57 -17.31 -12.50
N PRO A 115 -1.80 -17.19 -11.38
CA PRO A 115 -1.73 -18.26 -10.39
C PRO A 115 -3.12 -18.49 -9.75
N ASP A 116 -3.41 -19.73 -9.44
CA ASP A 116 -4.58 -20.10 -8.65
C ASP A 116 -4.34 -19.74 -7.18
N SER A 117 -4.68 -18.50 -6.80
CA SER A 117 -4.69 -18.09 -5.41
C SER A 117 -6.12 -18.22 -4.87
N GLN A 118 -6.29 -18.99 -3.80
CA GLN A 118 -7.57 -19.13 -3.09
C GLN A 118 -7.60 -18.34 -1.79
N GLU A 119 -6.46 -17.85 -1.34
CA GLU A 119 -6.34 -17.07 -0.13
C GLU A 119 -6.59 -15.59 -0.42
N GLN A 120 -7.47 -14.99 0.39
CA GLN A 120 -7.71 -13.55 0.37
C GLN A 120 -7.27 -12.93 1.69
N VAL A 121 -6.43 -11.90 1.59
CA VAL A 121 -5.91 -11.13 2.72
C VAL A 121 -6.27 -9.66 2.55
N VAL A 122 -6.05 -8.87 3.60
CA VAL A 122 -6.04 -7.42 3.44
C VAL A 122 -4.82 -7.01 2.62
N VAL A 123 -5.07 -6.28 1.55
CA VAL A 123 -4.08 -5.67 0.66
C VAL A 123 -4.08 -4.17 0.89
N HIS A 124 -2.92 -3.56 1.01
CA HIS A 124 -2.78 -2.11 1.12
C HIS A 124 -3.19 -1.41 -0.18
N GLY A 125 -2.86 -2.03 -1.32
CA GLY A 125 -3.21 -1.57 -2.67
C GLY A 125 -2.27 -0.53 -3.29
N ASP A 126 -1.43 0.13 -2.47
CA ASP A 126 -0.32 0.99 -2.92
C ASP A 126 0.91 0.83 -2.02
N PHE A 127 1.24 -0.41 -1.67
CA PHE A 127 2.38 -0.73 -0.80
C PHE A 127 3.69 -0.52 -1.57
N ARG A 128 4.31 0.63 -1.38
CA ARG A 128 5.51 1.03 -2.12
C ARG A 128 6.42 1.94 -1.32
N ASN A 129 7.65 2.07 -1.80
CA ASN A 129 8.59 3.06 -1.32
C ASN A 129 8.08 4.48 -1.68
N GLY A 130 7.65 5.21 -0.68
CA GLY A 130 6.97 6.51 -0.80
C GLY A 130 5.73 6.58 0.09
N ASN A 131 5.11 5.43 0.38
CA ASN A 131 4.00 5.31 1.33
C ASN A 131 4.48 4.78 2.69
N GLY A 132 5.77 4.92 2.97
CA GLY A 132 6.36 4.71 4.29
C GLY A 132 7.08 5.96 4.78
N ILE A 133 6.87 6.33 6.03
CA ILE A 133 7.63 7.38 6.72
C ILE A 133 8.89 6.75 7.28
N VAL A 134 10.05 7.30 6.93
CA VAL A 134 11.36 6.73 7.26
C VAL A 134 12.19 7.72 8.09
N ASP A 135 12.63 7.27 9.25
CA ASP A 135 13.63 7.94 10.08
C ASP A 135 15.04 7.52 9.64
N PRO A 136 16.02 8.44 9.60
CA PRO A 136 17.37 8.14 9.13
C PRO A 136 18.10 7.01 9.87
N GLU A 137 17.84 6.85 11.16
CA GLU A 137 18.49 5.85 12.00
C GLU A 137 17.61 4.64 12.29
N ARG A 138 16.34 4.88 12.59
CA ARG A 138 15.40 3.83 13.02
C ARG A 138 14.80 3.05 11.85
N GLY A 139 14.78 3.64 10.63
CA GLY A 139 14.16 3.06 9.44
C GLY A 139 12.67 3.36 9.36
N LEU A 140 11.87 2.37 9.01
CA LEU A 140 10.42 2.51 8.82
C LEU A 140 9.72 2.87 10.12
N ARG A 141 8.97 3.98 10.09
CA ARG A 141 8.22 4.51 11.24
C ARG A 141 6.71 4.31 11.10
N ALA A 142 6.23 4.41 9.87
CA ALA A 142 4.81 4.19 9.58
C ALA A 142 4.58 3.84 8.12
N ILE A 143 3.52 3.07 7.89
CA ILE A 143 2.87 2.89 6.59
C ILE A 143 1.67 3.83 6.54
N ILE A 144 1.52 4.56 5.45
CA ILE A 144 0.49 5.57 5.20
C ILE A 144 -0.18 5.35 3.85
N ASP A 145 -1.26 6.08 3.57
CA ASP A 145 -1.97 6.08 2.29
C ASP A 145 -2.74 4.77 2.01
N TRP A 146 -3.68 4.47 2.91
CA TRP A 146 -4.50 3.25 2.91
C TRP A 146 -5.76 3.33 2.05
N GLU A 147 -5.91 4.35 1.23
CA GLU A 147 -7.17 4.61 0.48
C GLU A 147 -7.50 3.56 -0.58
N LEU A 148 -6.50 2.82 -1.08
CA LEU A 148 -6.67 1.77 -2.07
C LEU A 148 -6.83 0.37 -1.45
N SER A 149 -6.94 0.28 -0.13
CA SER A 149 -7.00 -1.00 0.55
C SER A 149 -8.26 -1.79 0.21
N HIS A 150 -8.08 -3.08 0.05
CA HIS A 150 -9.13 -4.01 -0.35
C HIS A 150 -8.77 -5.45 0.08
N TRP A 151 -9.63 -6.42 -0.23
CA TRP A 151 -9.31 -7.83 -0.13
C TRP A 151 -8.79 -8.33 -1.45
N GLY A 152 -7.66 -8.99 -1.42
CA GLY A 152 -7.02 -9.44 -2.65
C GLY A 152 -6.00 -10.54 -2.43
N ASP A 153 -5.21 -10.76 -3.46
CA ASP A 153 -4.14 -11.74 -3.48
C ASP A 153 -2.99 -11.32 -2.56
N PRO A 154 -2.47 -12.21 -1.68
CA PRO A 154 -1.35 -11.89 -0.79
C PRO A 154 -0.06 -11.45 -1.51
N LEU A 155 0.08 -11.76 -2.79
CA LEU A 155 1.25 -11.36 -3.59
C LEU A 155 1.10 -9.99 -4.26
N GLU A 156 -0.07 -9.37 -4.21
CA GLU A 156 -0.33 -8.09 -4.90
C GLU A 156 0.60 -6.97 -4.40
N ASP A 157 0.59 -6.70 -3.11
CA ASP A 157 1.45 -5.66 -2.52
C ASP A 157 2.94 -5.98 -2.68
N LEU A 158 3.33 -7.24 -2.53
CA LEU A 158 4.72 -7.66 -2.72
C LEU A 158 5.15 -7.45 -4.18
N GLY A 159 4.31 -7.83 -5.13
CA GLY A 159 4.54 -7.61 -6.55
C GLY A 159 4.66 -6.13 -6.87
N TRP A 160 3.75 -5.32 -6.35
CA TRP A 160 3.75 -3.87 -6.52
C TRP A 160 5.02 -3.21 -5.96
N PHE A 161 5.42 -3.58 -4.76
CA PHE A 161 6.66 -3.08 -4.12
C PHE A 161 7.91 -3.41 -4.94
N CYS A 162 7.95 -4.56 -5.60
CA CYS A 162 9.12 -5.05 -6.34
C CYS A 162 9.25 -4.52 -7.76
N ILE A 163 8.28 -3.79 -8.32
CA ILE A 163 8.37 -3.30 -9.70
C ILE A 163 9.47 -2.25 -9.86
N ARG A 164 10.00 -2.15 -11.09
CA ARG A 164 11.12 -1.24 -11.39
C ARG A 164 10.79 0.23 -11.20
N ALA A 165 9.53 0.61 -11.33
CA ALA A 165 9.07 1.99 -11.17
C ALA A 165 9.47 2.58 -9.80
N TRP A 166 9.42 1.78 -8.74
CA TRP A 166 9.72 2.23 -7.37
C TRP A 166 11.18 2.15 -6.97
N ARG A 167 12.07 1.71 -7.88
CA ARG A 167 13.52 1.64 -7.63
C ARG A 167 14.25 2.96 -7.88
N PHE A 168 13.61 3.94 -8.51
CA PHE A 168 14.13 5.30 -8.74
C PHE A 168 15.56 5.32 -9.32
N GLY A 169 15.82 4.45 -10.31
CA GLY A 169 17.11 4.36 -11.00
C GLY A 169 18.17 3.48 -10.32
N LYS A 170 17.85 2.80 -9.23
CA LYS A 170 18.67 1.70 -8.69
C LYS A 170 18.40 0.43 -9.49
N ARG A 171 19.46 -0.28 -9.92
CA ARG A 171 19.38 -1.57 -10.62
C ARG A 171 19.32 -2.72 -9.63
#